data_2dcde7e2ea900b4903f207c3ba4eea45
#
_entry.id   2dcde7e2ea900b4903f207c3ba4eea45
#
_cell.length_a   1.000
_cell.length_b   1.000
_cell.length_c   1.000
_cell.angle_alpha   90.00
_cell.angle_beta   90.00
_cell.angle_gamma   90.00
#
_symmetry.space_group_name_H-M   'P 1'
#
loop_
_entity.id
_entity.type
_entity.pdbx_description
1 polymer ?
#
loop_
_entity_poly.entity_id
_entity_poly.type
_entity_poly.pdbx_seq_one_letter_code
_entity_poly.pdbx_strand_id
1 'polypeptide(L)'
;VMAAPAPAAQAAPAPAAEPAMPEGHVVKSPMVGTFYRAPAPGAKPFVEVGQTVNAGDTLCIIEAMKLLNEIEADIGGVIKAILVENGQPVEYGEPLFVIG
;
A
#
# COMPACT_ATOMS: atom_id res chain seq x y z
N VAL A 1 2.85 16.50 42.21
CA VAL A 1 2.82 16.18 41.70
C VAL A 1 2.78 15.91 40.94
N MET A 2 2.78 15.73 40.72
CA MET A 2 2.79 15.31 40.02
C MET A 2 2.65 15.04 39.11
N ALA A 3 2.62 15.13 38.76
CA ALA A 3 2.40 14.79 37.97
C ALA A 3 2.66 14.57 37.20
N ALA A 4 2.84 14.59 36.94
CA ALA A 4 3.09 14.28 36.14
C ALA A 4 2.95 13.59 35.57
N PRO A 5 2.78 13.32 35.39
CA PRO A 5 2.76 12.52 34.80
C PRO A 5 2.35 12.43 33.63
N ALA A 6 2.13 12.75 33.56
CA ALA A 6 1.80 12.68 32.67
C ALA A 6 2.27 12.41 31.71
N PRO A 7 2.52 12.41 31.59
CA PRO A 7 2.98 12.24 30.66
C PRO A 7 2.89 11.22 29.93
N ALA A 8 2.91 10.93 30.19
CA ALA A 8 2.90 10.14 29.66
C ALA A 8 2.29 9.97 28.71
N ALA A 9 2.00 10.21 28.72
CA ALA A 9 1.50 10.01 27.97
C ALA A 9 1.81 9.91 26.87
N GLN A 10 2.09 10.00 26.75
CA GLN A 10 2.31 9.86 25.90
C GLN A 10 2.43 9.24 25.18
N ALA A 11 2.41 9.00 25.23
CA ALA A 11 2.56 8.35 24.68
C ALA A 11 2.28 8.19 23.64
N ALA A 12 2.13 8.39 23.50
CA ALA A 12 1.87 8.29 22.68
C ALA A 12 2.17 7.88 21.82
N PRO A 13 2.38 7.88 21.83
CA PRO A 13 2.74 7.52 20.95
C PRO A 13 2.57 6.80 20.06
N ALA A 14 2.34 6.48 20.41
CA ALA A 14 1.78 5.60 19.58
C ALA A 14 1.96 5.85 18.16
N PRO A 15 1.65 6.94 17.72
CA PRO A 15 1.82 7.16 16.32
C PRO A 15 3.18 6.78 15.91
N ALA A 16 4.01 6.86 16.85
CA ALA A 16 5.33 6.47 16.58
C ALA A 16 5.42 5.03 16.19
N ALA A 17 4.43 4.28 16.52
CA ALA A 17 4.47 2.88 16.17
C ALA A 17 4.46 2.66 14.68
N GLU A 18 3.99 3.62 13.92
CA GLU A 18 3.96 3.45 12.49
C GLU A 18 5.30 3.77 11.88
N PRO A 19 5.81 2.88 11.04
CA PRO A 19 7.02 3.21 10.34
C PRO A 19 6.78 4.38 9.41
N ALA A 20 7.81 5.17 9.23
CA ALA A 20 7.73 6.24 8.26
C ALA A 20 7.61 5.66 6.87
N MET A 21 6.66 6.16 6.10
CA MET A 21 6.52 5.78 4.71
C MET A 21 7.22 6.81 3.85
N PRO A 22 7.73 6.38 2.68
CA PRO A 22 8.27 7.35 1.73
C PRO A 22 7.21 8.37 1.40
N GLU A 23 7.65 9.58 1.13
CA GLU A 23 6.74 10.62 0.73
C GLU A 23 6.23 10.35 -0.67
N GLY A 24 4.98 10.68 -0.88
CA GLY A 24 4.37 10.53 -2.18
C GLY A 24 2.90 10.24 -2.05
N HIS A 25 2.32 9.92 -3.17
CA HIS A 25 0.91 9.59 -3.25
C HIS A 25 0.70 8.13 -2.87
N VAL A 26 -0.20 7.89 -1.94
CA VAL A 26 -0.49 6.54 -1.47
C VAL A 26 -1.66 5.98 -2.27
N VAL A 27 -1.45 4.83 -2.91
CA VAL A 27 -2.52 4.11 -3.60
C VAL A 27 -3.09 3.11 -2.61
N LYS A 28 -4.40 3.19 -2.37
CA LYS A 28 -5.07 2.37 -1.37
C LYS A 28 -5.97 1.36 -2.04
N SER A 29 -6.21 0.26 -1.34
CA SER A 29 -7.08 -0.78 -1.87
C SER A 29 -8.53 -0.28 -1.90
N PRO A 30 -9.21 -0.41 -3.05
CA PRO A 30 -10.60 0.00 -3.15
C PRO A 30 -11.56 -1.06 -2.64
N MET A 31 -11.06 -2.21 -2.21
CA MET A 31 -11.93 -3.32 -1.82
C MET A 31 -11.19 -4.28 -0.93
N VAL A 32 -11.93 -5.16 -0.28
CA VAL A 32 -11.37 -6.28 0.49
C VAL A 32 -11.08 -7.41 -0.48
N GLY A 33 -9.91 -8.01 -0.36
CA GLY A 33 -9.57 -9.14 -1.22
C GLY A 33 -8.15 -9.60 -0.99
N THR A 34 -7.61 -10.30 -1.98
CA THR A 34 -6.23 -10.80 -1.94
C THR A 34 -5.41 -10.08 -2.98
N PHE A 35 -4.26 -9.58 -2.55
CA PHE A 35 -3.37 -8.78 -3.40
C PHE A 35 -2.44 -9.70 -4.19
N TYR A 36 -2.32 -9.44 -5.49
CA TYR A 36 -1.37 -10.15 -6.35
C TYR A 36 -0.57 -9.13 -7.15
N ARG A 37 0.74 -9.34 -7.20
CA ARG A 37 1.63 -8.44 -7.92
C ARG A 37 1.70 -8.75 -9.41
N ALA A 38 1.25 -9.93 -9.81
CA ALA A 38 1.38 -10.42 -11.18
C ALA A 38 0.08 -11.05 -11.62
N PRO A 39 -0.15 -11.16 -12.93
CA PRO A 39 -1.40 -11.71 -13.45
C PRO A 39 -1.56 -13.20 -13.21
N ALA A 40 -0.46 -13.91 -12.94
CA ALA A 40 -0.51 -15.34 -12.71
C ALA A 40 0.74 -15.76 -11.94
N PRO A 41 0.69 -16.93 -11.28
CA PRO A 41 1.88 -17.44 -10.59
C PRO A 41 3.05 -17.57 -11.57
N GLY A 42 4.20 -17.07 -11.15
CA GLY A 42 5.41 -17.13 -11.97
C GLY A 42 5.53 -16.07 -13.03
N ALA A 43 4.50 -15.26 -13.23
CA ALA A 43 4.57 -14.16 -14.17
C ALA A 43 5.33 -12.98 -13.55
N LYS A 44 5.77 -12.07 -14.41
CA LYS A 44 6.45 -10.88 -13.92
C LYS A 44 5.47 -9.98 -13.20
N PRO A 45 5.91 -9.31 -12.13
CA PRO A 45 5.08 -8.32 -11.47
C PRO A 45 4.72 -7.19 -12.45
N PHE A 46 3.56 -6.58 -12.24
CA PHE A 46 3.16 -5.45 -13.05
C PHE A 46 4.14 -4.29 -12.90
N VAL A 47 4.59 -4.04 -11.67
CA VAL A 47 5.52 -2.95 -11.38
C VAL A 47 6.50 -3.38 -10.30
N GLU A 48 7.61 -2.65 -10.20
CA GLU A 48 8.61 -2.86 -9.16
C GLU A 48 9.03 -1.51 -8.60
N VAL A 49 9.61 -1.55 -7.41
CA VAL A 49 10.13 -0.33 -6.78
C VAL A 49 11.17 0.30 -7.69
N GLY A 50 11.07 1.59 -7.89
CA GLY A 50 11.97 2.34 -8.76
C GLY A 50 11.48 2.50 -10.18
N GLN A 51 10.39 1.83 -10.53
CA GLN A 51 9.87 1.89 -11.89
C GLN A 51 8.99 3.12 -12.07
N THR A 52 9.07 3.75 -13.22
CA THR A 52 8.21 4.87 -13.58
C THR A 52 6.90 4.33 -14.14
N VAL A 53 5.80 4.87 -13.67
CA VAL A 53 4.47 4.50 -14.16
C VAL A 53 3.72 5.76 -14.58
N ASN A 54 2.71 5.56 -15.41
CA ASN A 54 1.80 6.63 -15.82
C ASN A 54 0.42 6.34 -15.25
N ALA A 55 -0.38 7.40 -15.13
CA ALA A 55 -1.77 7.21 -14.73
C ALA A 55 -2.43 6.24 -15.71
N GLY A 56 -3.17 5.28 -15.16
CA GLY A 56 -3.80 4.23 -15.96
C GLY A 56 -3.01 2.94 -16.06
N ASP A 57 -1.75 2.95 -15.66
CA ASP A 57 -0.96 1.71 -15.68
C ASP A 57 -1.46 0.77 -14.59
N THR A 58 -1.53 -0.52 -14.91
CA THR A 58 -1.93 -1.52 -13.93
C THR A 58 -0.82 -1.74 -12.92
N LEU A 59 -1.16 -1.64 -11.64
CA LEU A 59 -0.21 -1.82 -10.56
C LEU A 59 -0.29 -3.20 -9.94
N CYS A 60 -1.49 -3.74 -9.82
CA CYS A 60 -1.69 -5.02 -9.14
C CYS A 60 -3.09 -5.54 -9.46
N ILE A 61 -3.37 -6.72 -8.92
CA ILE A 61 -4.70 -7.32 -8.99
C ILE A 61 -5.17 -7.56 -7.57
N ILE A 62 -6.44 -7.24 -7.32
CA ILE A 62 -7.11 -7.64 -6.08
C ILE A 62 -8.17 -8.66 -6.46
N GLU A 63 -8.02 -9.88 -5.95
CA GLU A 63 -9.02 -10.91 -6.18
C GLU A 63 -10.08 -10.81 -5.09
N ALA A 64 -11.32 -10.60 -5.51
CA ALA A 64 -12.44 -10.48 -4.60
C ALA A 64 -13.66 -11.10 -5.26
N MET A 65 -14.37 -11.96 -4.52
CA MET A 65 -15.60 -12.58 -4.99
C MET A 65 -15.41 -13.26 -6.34
N LYS A 66 -14.30 -13.97 -6.49
CA LYS A 66 -13.96 -14.74 -7.70
C LYS A 66 -13.70 -13.88 -8.92
N LEU A 67 -13.51 -12.59 -8.71
CA LEU A 67 -13.17 -11.67 -9.80
C LEU A 67 -11.77 -11.14 -9.59
N LEU A 68 -11.05 -10.97 -10.68
CA LEU A 68 -9.71 -10.41 -10.66
C LEU A 68 -9.82 -8.94 -11.06
N ASN A 69 -9.69 -8.05 -10.09
CA ASN A 69 -9.86 -6.62 -10.33
C ASN A 69 -8.50 -5.98 -10.48
N GLU A 70 -8.25 -5.36 -11.63
CA GLU A 70 -7.00 -4.67 -11.87
C GLU A 70 -7.05 -3.30 -11.23
N ILE A 71 -6.00 -2.97 -10.50
CA ILE A 71 -5.90 -1.69 -9.82
C ILE A 71 -4.89 -0.86 -10.60
N GLU A 72 -5.34 0.33 -11.03
CA GLU A 72 -4.52 1.19 -11.88
C GLU A 72 -3.99 2.37 -11.09
N ALA A 73 -2.86 2.88 -11.54
CA ALA A 73 -2.31 4.09 -10.97
C ALA A 73 -3.21 5.26 -11.30
N ASP A 74 -3.51 6.08 -10.30
CA ASP A 74 -4.32 7.28 -10.52
C ASP A 74 -3.45 8.50 -10.78
N ILE A 75 -2.14 8.40 -10.60
CA ILE A 75 -1.20 9.45 -10.99
C ILE A 75 0.03 8.79 -11.59
N GLY A 76 0.82 9.57 -12.31
CA GLY A 76 2.12 9.13 -12.80
C GLY A 76 3.20 9.43 -11.79
N GLY A 77 4.31 8.72 -11.89
CA GLY A 77 5.46 8.94 -11.02
C GLY A 77 6.29 7.68 -10.90
N VAL A 78 7.10 7.63 -9.86
CA VAL A 78 7.99 6.50 -9.61
C VAL A 78 7.45 5.70 -8.43
N ILE A 79 7.45 4.37 -8.56
CA ILE A 79 7.06 3.51 -7.46
C ILE A 79 8.11 3.62 -6.37
N LYS A 80 7.73 4.22 -5.26
CA LYS A 80 8.64 4.40 -4.13
C LYS A 80 8.62 3.24 -3.17
N ALA A 81 7.46 2.61 -3.00
CA ALA A 81 7.33 1.48 -2.10
C ALA A 81 6.15 0.63 -2.51
N ILE A 82 6.27 -0.66 -2.25
CA ILE A 82 5.18 -1.62 -2.37
C ILE A 82 4.97 -2.16 -0.97
N LEU A 83 3.80 -1.88 -0.40
CA LEU A 83 3.57 -2.05 1.03
C LEU A 83 2.92 -3.37 1.39
N VAL A 84 2.59 -4.18 0.38
CA VAL A 84 1.88 -5.45 0.58
C VAL A 84 2.61 -6.53 -0.19
N GLU A 85 2.59 -7.74 0.35
CA GLU A 85 3.24 -8.87 -0.30
C GLU A 85 2.27 -9.64 -1.17
N ASN A 86 2.81 -10.31 -2.17
CA ASN A 86 2.02 -11.12 -3.09
C ASN A 86 1.26 -12.19 -2.32
N GLY A 87 -0.04 -12.28 -2.55
CA GLY A 87 -0.87 -13.28 -1.88
C GLY A 87 -1.40 -12.84 -0.53
N GLN A 88 -1.13 -11.62 -0.12
CA GLN A 88 -1.55 -11.12 1.19
C GLN A 88 -2.99 -10.62 1.12
N PRO A 89 -3.82 -10.94 2.13
CA PRO A 89 -5.16 -10.35 2.20
C PRO A 89 -5.05 -8.86 2.52
N VAL A 90 -5.91 -8.07 1.90
CA VAL A 90 -5.94 -6.62 2.11
C VAL A 90 -7.37 -6.19 2.41
N GLU A 91 -7.48 -5.06 3.11
CA GLU A 91 -8.76 -4.49 3.47
C GLU A 91 -8.98 -3.19 2.73
N TYR A 92 -10.23 -2.77 2.70
CA TYR A 92 -10.58 -1.51 2.06
C TYR A 92 -9.76 -0.39 2.69
N GLY A 93 -9.15 0.43 1.85
CA GLY A 93 -8.38 1.57 2.32
C GLY A 93 -6.96 1.25 2.74
N GLU A 94 -6.57 -0.01 2.69
CA GLU A 94 -5.21 -0.39 3.07
C GLU A 94 -4.21 0.14 2.05
N PRO A 95 -3.12 0.79 2.50
CA PRO A 95 -2.11 1.29 1.57
C PRO A 95 -1.43 0.16 0.83
N LEU A 96 -1.32 0.29 -0.48
CA LEU A 96 -0.70 -0.71 -1.34
C LEU A 96 0.62 -0.25 -1.90
N PHE A 97 0.67 0.98 -2.42
CA PHE A 97 1.85 1.53 -3.10
C PHE A 97 2.05 2.97 -2.70
N VAL A 98 3.28 3.42 -2.82
CA VAL A 98 3.60 4.85 -2.75
C VAL A 98 4.23 5.25 -4.08
N ILE A 99 3.67 6.27 -4.71
CA ILE A 99 4.14 6.79 -6.00
C ILE A 99 4.61 8.22 -5.77
N GLY A 100 5.81 8.52 -6.21
CA GLY A 100 6.33 9.87 -5.96
C GLY A 100 7.21 10.43 -7.04
#